data_266d627ad83a459074a83e55d21ab6a2
#
_entry.id   266d627ad83a459074a83e55d21ab6a2
#
_cell.length_a   1.000
_cell.length_b   1.000
_cell.length_c   1.000
_cell.angle_alpha   90.00
_cell.angle_beta   90.00
_cell.angle_gamma   90.00
#
_symmetry.space_group_name_H-M   'P 1'
#
loop_
_entity.id
_entity.type
_entity.pdbx_description
1 polymer ?
#
loop_
_entity_poly.entity_id
_entity_poly.type
_entity_poly.pdbx_seq_one_letter_code
_entity_poly.pdbx_strand_id
1 'polypeptide(L)'
;IGKAAKTAAKIATAAFAAVKIGDFVKDAVSVYADFDQAMANTAATAGATSEEYAKLEAAALEMGKKTTKTATEASEALGYMALAGWDVNTSIAALEPVLRLSEATSMDLATCSDLVTDSMSALGLTVDELSGYLDVACKANNKSNQTAQQLMEAYIGCGGVLNNLGVSVEDSATALGVLANRGIKGSEAGNKLNTVLINLTSGTGQAGEMMKKLGISAFD
;
A
#
# COMPACT_ATOMS: atom_id res chain seq x y z
N ILE A 1 -17.87 -36.76 51.47
CA ILE A 1 -17.87 -35.41 50.79
C ILE A 1 -16.75 -35.31 49.75
N GLY A 2 -15.56 -35.91 49.95
CA GLY A 2 -14.43 -35.75 49.03
C GLY A 2 -14.52 -36.43 47.65
N LYS A 3 -15.28 -37.56 47.49
CA LYS A 3 -15.41 -38.24 46.18
C LYS A 3 -16.38 -37.55 45.26
N ALA A 4 -17.51 -37.05 45.75
CA ALA A 4 -18.50 -36.34 44.93
C ALA A 4 -17.94 -34.98 44.42
N ALA A 5 -17.19 -34.25 45.26
CA ALA A 5 -16.55 -33.01 44.88
C ALA A 5 -15.47 -33.21 43.79
N LYS A 6 -14.68 -34.29 43.85
CA LYS A 6 -13.67 -34.62 42.83
C LYS A 6 -14.31 -35.03 41.51
N THR A 7 -15.44 -35.72 41.55
CA THR A 7 -16.20 -36.10 40.32
C THR A 7 -16.85 -34.89 39.68
N ALA A 8 -17.46 -33.99 40.45
CA ALA A 8 -18.02 -32.76 39.97
C ALA A 8 -16.96 -31.83 39.34
N ALA A 9 -15.77 -31.72 39.94
CA ALA A 9 -14.65 -30.97 39.40
C ALA A 9 -14.13 -31.56 38.08
N LYS A 10 -14.05 -32.89 37.93
CA LYS A 10 -13.65 -33.55 36.68
C LYS A 10 -14.69 -33.33 35.58
N ILE A 11 -15.97 -33.40 35.89
CA ILE A 11 -17.05 -33.14 34.90
C ILE A 11 -17.02 -31.67 34.49
N ALA A 12 -16.86 -30.74 35.41
CA ALA A 12 -16.75 -29.31 35.08
C ALA A 12 -15.54 -29.00 34.24
N THR A 13 -14.38 -29.61 34.52
CA THR A 13 -13.14 -29.45 33.71
C THR A 13 -13.33 -30.02 32.29
N ALA A 14 -13.95 -31.18 32.14
CA ALA A 14 -14.20 -31.80 30.84
C ALA A 14 -15.23 -31.00 30.03
N ALA A 15 -16.31 -30.50 30.68
CA ALA A 15 -17.29 -29.63 30.04
C ALA A 15 -16.68 -28.28 29.59
N PHE A 16 -15.84 -27.69 30.44
CA PHE A 16 -15.12 -26.45 30.11
C PHE A 16 -14.12 -26.62 28.97
N ALA A 17 -13.41 -27.76 28.90
CA ALA A 17 -12.54 -28.10 27.79
C ALA A 17 -13.32 -28.33 26.49
N ALA A 18 -14.48 -29.01 26.56
CA ALA A 18 -15.32 -29.25 25.40
C ALA A 18 -15.93 -27.92 24.84
N VAL A 19 -16.35 -27.00 25.71
CA VAL A 19 -16.82 -25.67 25.30
C VAL A 19 -15.71 -24.88 24.62
N LYS A 20 -14.49 -24.85 25.20
CA LYS A 20 -13.35 -24.16 24.57
C LYS A 20 -12.96 -24.76 23.22
N ILE A 21 -13.00 -26.07 23.05
CA ILE A 21 -12.75 -26.71 21.77
C ILE A 21 -13.84 -26.36 20.76
N GLY A 22 -15.09 -26.34 21.18
CA GLY A 22 -16.21 -25.94 20.34
C GLY A 22 -16.11 -24.48 19.86
N ASP A 23 -15.76 -23.55 20.73
CA ASP A 23 -15.53 -22.16 20.39
C ASP A 23 -14.32 -22.02 19.46
N PHE A 24 -13.21 -22.68 19.73
CA PHE A 24 -12.03 -22.68 18.85
C PHE A 24 -12.33 -23.22 17.44
N VAL A 25 -13.07 -24.31 17.33
CA VAL A 25 -13.47 -24.85 16.01
C VAL A 25 -14.37 -23.88 15.28
N LYS A 26 -15.32 -23.24 15.98
CA LYS A 26 -16.21 -22.26 15.39
C LYS A 26 -15.45 -21.03 14.89
N ASP A 27 -14.51 -20.51 15.68
CA ASP A 27 -13.67 -19.37 15.32
C ASP A 27 -12.76 -19.74 14.12
N ALA A 28 -12.17 -20.92 14.10
CA ALA A 28 -11.35 -21.39 12.99
C ALA A 28 -12.15 -21.54 11.67
N VAL A 29 -13.38 -22.04 11.75
CA VAL A 29 -14.29 -22.13 10.59
C VAL A 29 -14.67 -20.74 10.08
N SER A 30 -14.95 -19.77 10.98
CA SER A 30 -15.26 -18.39 10.60
C SER A 30 -14.09 -17.74 9.89
N VAL A 31 -12.87 -17.82 10.47
CA VAL A 31 -11.65 -17.25 9.87
C VAL A 31 -11.38 -17.85 8.48
N TYR A 32 -11.59 -19.16 8.32
CA TYR A 32 -11.43 -19.81 7.01
C TYR A 32 -12.48 -19.34 6.01
N ALA A 33 -13.74 -19.21 6.44
CA ALA A 33 -14.82 -18.72 5.57
C ALA A 33 -14.59 -17.27 5.12
N ASP A 34 -14.09 -16.41 6.01
CA ASP A 34 -13.76 -15.03 5.69
C ASP A 34 -12.58 -14.98 4.67
N PHE A 35 -11.58 -15.81 4.85
CA PHE A 35 -10.47 -15.95 3.90
C PHE A 35 -10.93 -16.45 2.53
N ASP A 36 -11.72 -17.53 2.50
CA ASP A 36 -12.25 -18.11 1.26
C ASP A 36 -13.10 -17.09 0.49
N GLN A 37 -13.93 -16.33 1.19
CA GLN A 37 -14.73 -15.25 0.59
C GLN A 37 -13.84 -14.12 0.02
N ALA A 38 -12.82 -13.69 0.76
CA ALA A 38 -11.87 -12.67 0.30
C ALA A 38 -11.12 -13.15 -0.95
N MET A 39 -10.66 -14.40 -0.96
CA MET A 39 -10.01 -15.03 -2.12
C MET A 39 -10.93 -15.12 -3.34
N ALA A 40 -12.19 -15.53 -3.14
CA ALA A 40 -13.17 -15.59 -4.22
C ALA A 40 -13.41 -14.21 -4.85
N ASN A 41 -13.54 -13.16 -4.02
CA ASN A 41 -13.70 -11.80 -4.48
C ASN A 41 -12.47 -11.30 -5.25
N THR A 42 -11.26 -11.54 -4.72
CA THR A 42 -10.00 -11.20 -5.36
C THR A 42 -9.83 -11.88 -6.71
N ALA A 43 -10.10 -13.18 -6.79
CA ALA A 43 -10.01 -13.93 -8.03
C ALA A 43 -11.03 -13.46 -9.07
N ALA A 44 -12.25 -13.14 -8.64
CA ALA A 44 -13.27 -12.60 -9.53
C ALA A 44 -12.86 -11.22 -10.08
N THR A 45 -12.29 -10.36 -9.25
CA THR A 45 -11.79 -9.04 -9.64
C THR A 45 -10.63 -9.14 -10.61
N ALA A 46 -9.68 -10.04 -10.35
CA ALA A 46 -8.53 -10.29 -11.20
C ALA A 46 -8.87 -11.03 -12.51
N GLY A 47 -10.07 -11.59 -12.63
CA GLY A 47 -10.42 -12.50 -13.73
C GLY A 47 -9.54 -13.75 -13.76
N ALA A 48 -9.10 -14.21 -12.58
CA ALA A 48 -8.09 -15.25 -12.44
C ALA A 48 -8.58 -16.62 -12.90
N THR A 49 -7.73 -17.34 -13.62
CA THR A 49 -7.91 -18.76 -13.93
C THR A 49 -7.77 -19.60 -12.66
N SER A 50 -8.14 -20.88 -12.71
CA SER A 50 -7.98 -21.79 -11.56
C SER A 50 -6.51 -21.94 -11.13
N GLU A 51 -5.56 -21.86 -12.07
CA GLU A 51 -4.12 -21.92 -11.76
C GLU A 51 -3.66 -20.63 -11.08
N GLU A 52 -4.11 -19.48 -11.55
CA GLU A 52 -3.81 -18.17 -10.97
C GLU A 52 -4.46 -18.01 -9.59
N TYR A 53 -5.66 -18.53 -9.39
CA TYR A 53 -6.29 -18.62 -8.07
C TYR A 53 -5.38 -19.32 -7.05
N ALA A 54 -4.85 -20.48 -7.42
CA ALA A 54 -3.97 -21.24 -6.53
C ALA A 54 -2.67 -20.47 -6.21
N LYS A 55 -2.14 -19.67 -7.16
CA LYS A 55 -0.96 -18.82 -6.92
C LYS A 55 -1.30 -17.66 -5.96
N LEU A 56 -2.44 -17.01 -6.15
CA LEU A 56 -2.91 -15.91 -5.27
C LEU A 56 -3.15 -16.45 -3.86
N GLU A 57 -3.82 -17.61 -3.72
CA GLU A 57 -4.09 -18.23 -2.43
C GLU A 57 -2.78 -18.60 -1.70
N ALA A 58 -1.83 -19.21 -2.39
CA ALA A 58 -0.53 -19.54 -1.82
C ALA A 58 0.23 -18.29 -1.35
N ALA A 59 0.22 -17.21 -2.13
CA ALA A 59 0.86 -15.95 -1.78
C ALA A 59 0.20 -15.32 -0.54
N ALA A 60 -1.12 -15.26 -0.47
CA ALA A 60 -1.84 -14.71 0.68
C ALA A 60 -1.58 -15.50 1.96
N LEU A 61 -1.61 -16.84 1.89
CA LEU A 61 -1.30 -17.72 3.02
C LEU A 61 0.17 -17.60 3.47
N GLU A 62 1.09 -17.40 2.54
CA GLU A 62 2.51 -17.19 2.85
C GLU A 62 2.71 -15.87 3.59
N MET A 63 2.06 -14.79 3.14
CA MET A 63 2.14 -13.49 3.79
C MET A 63 1.52 -13.50 5.19
N GLY A 64 0.42 -14.21 5.40
CA GLY A 64 -0.17 -14.41 6.73
C GLY A 64 0.77 -15.13 7.72
N LYS A 65 1.81 -15.82 7.23
CA LYS A 65 2.84 -16.46 8.07
C LYS A 65 4.09 -15.59 8.27
N LYS A 66 4.40 -14.71 7.31
CA LYS A 66 5.64 -13.91 7.27
C LYS A 66 5.48 -12.50 7.82
N THR A 67 4.26 -11.99 7.88
CA THR A 67 3.96 -10.62 8.29
C THR A 67 3.01 -10.61 9.50
N THR A 68 2.75 -9.45 10.06
CA THR A 68 1.74 -9.28 11.13
C THR A 68 0.32 -9.24 10.57
N LYS A 69 0.16 -9.26 9.25
CA LYS A 69 -1.13 -9.26 8.58
C LYS A 69 -1.68 -10.67 8.44
N THR A 70 -3.00 -10.79 8.45
CA THR A 70 -3.68 -12.06 8.22
C THR A 70 -3.66 -12.44 6.74
N ALA A 71 -3.90 -13.71 6.43
CA ALA A 71 -4.07 -14.16 5.04
C ALA A 71 -5.28 -13.49 4.36
N THR A 72 -6.33 -13.19 5.12
CA THR A 72 -7.51 -12.46 4.63
C THR A 72 -7.13 -11.04 4.20
N GLU A 73 -6.43 -10.29 5.07
CA GLU A 73 -5.93 -8.95 4.71
C GLU A 73 -4.99 -9.00 3.50
N ALA A 74 -4.11 -10.00 3.40
CA ALA A 74 -3.23 -10.18 2.25
C ALA A 74 -4.03 -10.45 0.96
N SER A 75 -5.11 -11.25 1.04
CA SER A 75 -6.02 -11.47 -0.08
C SER A 75 -6.73 -10.18 -0.51
N GLU A 76 -7.20 -9.39 0.44
CA GLU A 76 -7.83 -8.10 0.16
C GLU A 76 -6.86 -7.13 -0.52
N ALA A 77 -5.57 -7.09 -0.09
CA ALA A 77 -4.54 -6.28 -0.76
C ALA A 77 -4.34 -6.69 -2.23
N LEU A 78 -4.31 -7.99 -2.51
CA LEU A 78 -4.28 -8.49 -3.90
C LEU A 78 -5.52 -8.06 -4.69
N GLY A 79 -6.69 -8.02 -4.04
CA GLY A 79 -7.94 -7.52 -4.64
C GLY A 79 -7.84 -6.03 -5.04
N TYR A 80 -7.26 -5.18 -4.20
CA TYR A 80 -7.03 -3.76 -4.53
C TYR A 80 -6.06 -3.61 -5.69
N MET A 81 -4.97 -4.40 -5.76
CA MET A 81 -4.04 -4.40 -6.88
C MET A 81 -4.72 -4.82 -8.18
N ALA A 82 -5.60 -5.83 -8.12
CA ALA A 82 -6.39 -6.28 -9.26
C ALA A 82 -7.39 -5.19 -9.73
N LEU A 83 -8.02 -4.45 -8.80
CA LEU A 83 -8.87 -3.29 -9.15
C LEU A 83 -8.09 -2.20 -9.87
N ALA A 84 -6.82 -1.99 -9.50
CA ALA A 84 -5.91 -1.07 -10.19
C ALA A 84 -5.45 -1.59 -11.57
N GLY A 85 -5.88 -2.78 -11.98
CA GLY A 85 -5.57 -3.38 -13.28
C GLY A 85 -4.24 -4.13 -13.32
N TRP A 86 -3.63 -4.43 -12.18
CA TRP A 86 -2.42 -5.23 -12.13
C TRP A 86 -2.73 -6.71 -12.39
N ASP A 87 -1.90 -7.36 -13.19
CA ASP A 87 -2.00 -8.80 -13.40
C ASP A 87 -1.60 -9.60 -12.15
N VAL A 88 -1.92 -10.88 -12.14
CA VAL A 88 -1.70 -11.78 -10.99
C VAL A 88 -0.22 -11.83 -10.56
N ASN A 89 0.71 -11.90 -11.52
CA ASN A 89 2.13 -12.02 -11.20
C ASN A 89 2.68 -10.71 -10.62
N THR A 90 2.30 -9.57 -11.20
CA THR A 90 2.61 -8.23 -10.71
C THR A 90 2.07 -8.02 -9.29
N SER A 91 0.81 -8.39 -9.04
CA SER A 91 0.17 -8.28 -7.73
C SER A 91 0.89 -9.14 -6.67
N ILE A 92 1.26 -10.38 -7.00
CA ILE A 92 2.00 -11.28 -6.10
C ILE A 92 3.39 -10.71 -5.79
N ALA A 93 4.10 -10.17 -6.79
CA ALA A 93 5.43 -9.59 -6.59
C ALA A 93 5.38 -8.33 -5.70
N ALA A 94 4.31 -7.54 -5.78
CA ALA A 94 4.11 -6.34 -5.00
C ALA A 94 3.59 -6.60 -3.57
N LEU A 95 3.00 -7.78 -3.31
CA LEU A 95 2.27 -8.04 -2.07
C LEU A 95 3.13 -7.86 -0.82
N GLU A 96 4.29 -8.51 -0.74
CA GLU A 96 5.16 -8.41 0.44
C GLU A 96 5.67 -6.97 0.68
N PRO A 97 6.21 -6.23 -0.31
CA PRO A 97 6.59 -4.83 -0.13
C PRO A 97 5.46 -3.93 0.39
N VAL A 98 4.25 -4.08 -0.13
CA VAL A 98 3.09 -3.27 0.29
C VAL A 98 2.65 -3.61 1.71
N LEU A 99 2.61 -4.89 2.10
CA LEU A 99 2.31 -5.30 3.46
C LEU A 99 3.33 -4.73 4.45
N ARG A 100 4.62 -4.80 4.11
CA ARG A 100 5.69 -4.23 4.96
C ARG A 100 5.62 -2.71 5.07
N LEU A 101 5.23 -2.00 4.02
CA LEU A 101 4.99 -0.57 4.10
C LEU A 101 3.83 -0.26 5.06
N SER A 102 2.72 -0.98 4.96
CA SER A 102 1.58 -0.86 5.88
C SER A 102 2.01 -1.07 7.35
N GLU A 103 2.84 -2.11 7.60
CA GLU A 103 3.41 -2.37 8.94
C GLU A 103 4.31 -1.23 9.42
N ALA A 104 5.26 -0.80 8.58
CA ALA A 104 6.27 0.20 8.93
C ALA A 104 5.68 1.60 9.19
N THR A 105 4.58 1.92 8.52
CA THR A 105 3.95 3.25 8.60
C THR A 105 2.67 3.26 9.42
N SER A 106 2.19 2.09 9.86
CA SER A 106 0.88 1.90 10.50
C SER A 106 -0.28 2.41 9.64
N MET A 107 -0.10 2.44 8.32
CA MET A 107 -1.14 2.79 7.36
C MET A 107 -2.11 1.61 7.23
N ASP A 108 -3.40 1.91 7.12
CA ASP A 108 -4.39 0.90 6.78
C ASP A 108 -4.03 0.21 5.45
N LEU A 109 -4.17 -1.12 5.39
CA LEU A 109 -3.68 -1.89 4.26
C LEU A 109 -4.43 -1.59 2.96
N ALA A 110 -5.75 -1.40 3.03
CA ALA A 110 -6.55 -1.02 1.89
C ALA A 110 -6.07 0.33 1.32
N THR A 111 -5.95 1.34 2.19
CA THR A 111 -5.40 2.66 1.85
C THR A 111 -3.97 2.57 1.31
N CYS A 112 -3.13 1.72 1.91
CA CYS A 112 -1.75 1.52 1.48
C CYS A 112 -1.70 0.94 0.06
N SER A 113 -2.48 -0.09 -0.22
CA SER A 113 -2.53 -0.74 -1.53
C SER A 113 -3.02 0.21 -2.63
N ASP A 114 -4.09 0.94 -2.35
CA ASP A 114 -4.68 1.93 -3.26
C ASP A 114 -3.68 3.06 -3.59
N LEU A 115 -3.10 3.67 -2.58
CA LEU A 115 -2.13 4.75 -2.77
C LEU A 115 -0.84 4.30 -3.47
N VAL A 116 -0.37 3.08 -3.21
CA VAL A 116 0.80 2.53 -3.91
C VAL A 116 0.50 2.36 -5.38
N THR A 117 -0.63 1.73 -5.73
CA THR A 117 -1.00 1.51 -7.13
C THR A 117 -1.22 2.82 -7.88
N ASP A 118 -1.93 3.77 -7.29
CA ASP A 118 -2.23 5.06 -7.91
C ASP A 118 -0.98 5.92 -8.09
N SER A 119 -0.14 6.03 -7.05
CA SER A 119 1.07 6.84 -7.13
C SER A 119 2.11 6.26 -8.07
N MET A 120 2.27 4.93 -8.11
CA MET A 120 3.13 4.26 -9.08
C MET A 120 2.64 4.49 -10.51
N SER A 121 1.34 4.35 -10.74
CA SER A 121 0.72 4.65 -12.04
C SER A 121 0.97 6.09 -12.46
N ALA A 122 0.78 7.06 -11.56
CA ALA A 122 1.04 8.47 -11.83
C ALA A 122 2.51 8.75 -12.16
N LEU A 123 3.45 8.09 -11.48
CA LEU A 123 4.89 8.21 -11.70
C LEU A 123 5.39 7.39 -12.91
N GLY A 124 4.56 6.51 -13.47
CA GLY A 124 4.95 5.59 -14.54
C GLY A 124 5.94 4.51 -14.11
N LEU A 125 5.94 4.15 -12.83
CA LEU A 125 6.83 3.14 -12.26
C LEU A 125 6.32 1.72 -12.53
N THR A 126 7.28 0.81 -12.69
CA THR A 126 7.06 -0.63 -12.81
C THR A 126 7.15 -1.34 -11.45
N VAL A 127 6.70 -2.59 -11.37
CA VAL A 127 6.80 -3.38 -10.12
C VAL A 127 8.26 -3.65 -9.71
N ASP A 128 9.19 -3.68 -10.65
CA ASP A 128 10.62 -3.85 -10.36
C ASP A 128 11.21 -2.64 -9.60
N GLU A 129 10.62 -1.46 -9.78
CA GLU A 129 11.01 -0.22 -9.11
C GLU A 129 10.29 -0.02 -7.77
N LEU A 130 9.27 -0.84 -7.47
CA LEU A 130 8.42 -0.72 -6.29
C LEU A 130 9.22 -0.65 -4.99
N SER A 131 10.16 -1.58 -4.77
CA SER A 131 10.93 -1.61 -3.51
C SER A 131 11.72 -0.33 -3.29
N GLY A 132 12.37 0.20 -4.33
CA GLY A 132 13.09 1.48 -4.27
C GLY A 132 12.16 2.65 -3.97
N TYR A 133 11.01 2.69 -4.62
CA TYR A 133 9.97 3.70 -4.38
C TYR A 133 9.46 3.68 -2.92
N LEU A 134 9.14 2.50 -2.38
CA LEU A 134 8.66 2.37 -1.01
C LEU A 134 9.74 2.74 0.03
N ASP A 135 11.00 2.46 -0.26
CA ASP A 135 12.14 2.91 0.55
C ASP A 135 12.22 4.43 0.61
N VAL A 136 12.01 5.12 -0.52
CA VAL A 136 11.93 6.59 -0.56
C VAL A 136 10.75 7.09 0.26
N ALA A 137 9.58 6.46 0.15
CA ALA A 137 8.40 6.83 0.93
C ALA A 137 8.64 6.67 2.45
N CYS A 138 9.25 5.56 2.88
CA CYS A 138 9.63 5.36 4.27
C CYS A 138 10.66 6.38 4.75
N LYS A 139 11.67 6.70 3.93
CA LYS A 139 12.68 7.72 4.26
C LYS A 139 12.07 9.10 4.39
N ALA A 140 11.16 9.48 3.48
CA ALA A 140 10.46 10.75 3.54
C ALA A 140 9.60 10.88 4.81
N ASN A 141 8.90 9.81 5.20
CA ASN A 141 8.16 9.74 6.46
C ASN A 141 9.03 10.00 7.69
N ASN A 142 10.29 9.55 7.66
CA ASN A 142 11.21 9.66 8.80
C ASN A 142 12.07 10.93 8.78
N LYS A 143 12.22 11.61 7.63
CA LYS A 143 13.15 12.72 7.43
C LYS A 143 12.49 14.07 7.19
N SER A 144 11.18 14.10 6.95
CA SER A 144 10.43 15.34 6.72
C SER A 144 9.12 15.36 7.53
N ASN A 145 8.47 16.51 7.59
CA ASN A 145 7.20 16.67 8.31
C ASN A 145 6.00 16.21 7.45
N GLN A 146 6.10 15.02 6.87
CA GLN A 146 5.00 14.37 6.13
C GLN A 146 4.97 12.87 6.42
N THR A 147 3.82 12.24 6.23
CA THR A 147 3.67 10.79 6.26
C THR A 147 3.94 10.19 4.88
N ALA A 148 4.21 8.87 4.80
CA ALA A 148 4.30 8.17 3.52
C ALA A 148 3.00 8.32 2.72
N GLN A 149 1.84 8.27 3.38
CA GLN A 149 0.55 8.54 2.78
C GLN A 149 0.51 9.91 2.09
N GLN A 150 0.87 10.97 2.81
CA GLN A 150 0.88 12.33 2.26
C GLN A 150 1.84 12.50 1.08
N LEU A 151 2.97 11.77 1.08
CA LEU A 151 3.88 11.78 -0.06
C LEU A 151 3.22 11.10 -1.28
N MET A 152 2.57 9.95 -1.11
CA MET A 152 1.88 9.25 -2.19
C MET A 152 0.71 10.07 -2.75
N GLU A 153 -0.09 10.70 -1.89
CA GLU A 153 -1.13 11.65 -2.29
C GLU A 153 -0.57 12.82 -3.12
N ALA A 154 0.63 13.31 -2.78
CA ALA A 154 1.30 14.34 -3.57
C ALA A 154 1.71 13.82 -4.95
N TYR A 155 2.24 12.61 -5.03
CA TYR A 155 2.64 11.98 -6.30
C TYR A 155 1.45 11.74 -7.24
N ILE A 156 0.29 11.37 -6.73
CA ILE A 156 -0.93 11.27 -7.55
C ILE A 156 -1.20 12.61 -8.26
N GLY A 157 -0.95 13.75 -7.60
CA GLY A 157 -1.17 15.08 -8.16
C GLY A 157 -0.08 15.60 -9.11
N CYS A 158 1.16 15.14 -9.01
CA CYS A 158 2.29 15.67 -9.78
C CYS A 158 3.09 14.61 -10.55
N GLY A 159 2.82 13.32 -10.34
CA GLY A 159 3.62 12.23 -10.87
C GLY A 159 3.76 12.24 -12.39
N GLY A 160 2.67 12.50 -13.10
CA GLY A 160 2.69 12.56 -14.56
C GLY A 160 3.63 13.63 -15.13
N VAL A 161 3.71 14.80 -14.49
CA VAL A 161 4.65 15.86 -14.89
C VAL A 161 6.08 15.49 -14.50
N LEU A 162 6.28 14.92 -13.32
CA LEU A 162 7.60 14.44 -12.88
C LEU A 162 8.16 13.37 -13.82
N ASN A 163 7.33 12.40 -14.19
CA ASN A 163 7.69 11.34 -15.14
C ASN A 163 8.06 11.92 -16.51
N ASN A 164 7.24 12.81 -17.05
CA ASN A 164 7.48 13.44 -18.34
C ASN A 164 8.77 14.29 -18.38
N LEU A 165 9.16 14.85 -17.23
CA LEU A 165 10.38 15.65 -17.09
C LEU A 165 11.61 14.82 -16.71
N GLY A 166 11.46 13.52 -16.47
CA GLY A 166 12.54 12.64 -16.04
C GLY A 166 13.08 12.97 -14.64
N VAL A 167 12.24 13.57 -13.78
CA VAL A 167 12.64 13.90 -12.39
C VAL A 167 12.60 12.63 -11.56
N SER A 168 13.70 12.33 -10.86
CA SER A 168 13.80 11.14 -10.03
C SER A 168 12.81 11.16 -8.85
N VAL A 169 12.42 9.99 -8.37
CA VAL A 169 11.59 9.85 -7.18
C VAL A 169 12.27 10.48 -5.96
N GLU A 170 13.58 10.33 -5.82
CA GLU A 170 14.38 10.88 -4.73
C GLU A 170 14.41 12.41 -4.72
N ASP A 171 14.63 13.03 -5.87
CA ASP A 171 14.67 14.50 -5.99
C ASP A 171 13.30 15.11 -5.74
N SER A 172 12.26 14.50 -6.31
CA SER A 172 10.89 14.94 -6.12
C SER A 172 10.42 14.74 -4.66
N ALA A 173 10.79 13.63 -4.01
CA ALA A 173 10.54 13.41 -2.58
C ALA A 173 11.23 14.47 -1.72
N THR A 174 12.44 14.88 -2.09
CA THR A 174 13.16 15.95 -1.41
C THR A 174 12.44 17.29 -1.54
N ALA A 175 11.99 17.64 -2.75
CA ALA A 175 11.23 18.88 -3.00
C ALA A 175 9.90 18.89 -2.21
N LEU A 176 9.16 17.77 -2.24
CA LEU A 176 7.91 17.60 -1.47
C LEU A 176 8.17 17.65 0.04
N GLY A 177 9.29 17.09 0.51
CA GLY A 177 9.72 17.15 1.91
C GLY A 177 10.02 18.59 2.37
N VAL A 178 10.63 19.42 1.51
CA VAL A 178 10.83 20.84 1.79
C VAL A 178 9.49 21.58 1.92
N LEU A 179 8.54 21.32 1.05
CA LEU A 179 7.18 21.86 1.14
C LEU A 179 6.49 21.42 2.43
N ALA A 180 6.61 20.14 2.77
CA ALA A 180 6.02 19.57 3.97
C ALA A 180 6.56 20.21 5.26
N ASN A 181 7.86 20.51 5.32
CA ASN A 181 8.48 21.22 6.43
C ASN A 181 7.97 22.67 6.58
N ARG A 182 7.34 23.21 5.53
CA ARG A 182 6.66 24.51 5.52
C ARG A 182 5.13 24.42 5.72
N GLY A 183 4.63 23.21 6.00
CA GLY A 183 3.22 22.95 6.26
C GLY A 183 2.38 22.62 5.02
N ILE A 184 2.98 22.54 3.82
CA ILE A 184 2.30 22.21 2.56
C ILE A 184 2.52 20.71 2.30
N LYS A 185 1.46 19.90 2.39
CA LYS A 185 1.55 18.43 2.40
C LYS A 185 0.49 17.77 1.51
N GLY A 186 0.68 16.48 1.24
CA GLY A 186 -0.30 15.66 0.53
C GLY A 186 -0.64 16.23 -0.85
N SER A 187 -1.89 16.11 -1.24
CA SER A 187 -2.39 16.57 -2.55
C SER A 187 -2.14 18.07 -2.79
N GLU A 188 -2.14 18.90 -1.74
CA GLU A 188 -1.82 20.32 -1.88
C GLU A 188 -0.37 20.54 -2.34
N ALA A 189 0.58 19.81 -1.74
CA ALA A 189 1.99 19.87 -2.14
C ALA A 189 2.19 19.40 -3.57
N GLY A 190 1.55 18.28 -3.95
CA GLY A 190 1.59 17.76 -5.31
C GLY A 190 1.08 18.77 -6.34
N ASN A 191 -0.08 19.34 -6.11
CA ASN A 191 -0.68 20.32 -7.00
C ASN A 191 0.16 21.59 -7.14
N LYS A 192 0.77 22.07 -6.04
CA LYS A 192 1.67 23.23 -6.09
C LYS A 192 2.96 22.93 -6.85
N LEU A 193 3.58 21.76 -6.60
CA LEU A 193 4.76 21.34 -7.32
C LEU A 193 4.47 21.18 -8.82
N ASN A 194 3.35 20.54 -9.16
CA ASN A 194 2.87 20.41 -10.54
C ASN A 194 2.76 21.78 -11.23
N THR A 195 2.11 22.75 -10.57
CA THR A 195 1.96 24.10 -11.10
C THR A 195 3.32 24.78 -11.34
N VAL A 196 4.26 24.66 -10.39
CA VAL A 196 5.61 25.23 -10.52
C VAL A 196 6.33 24.60 -11.71
N LEU A 197 6.33 23.27 -11.84
CA LEU A 197 6.99 22.56 -12.92
C LEU A 197 6.41 22.95 -14.29
N ILE A 198 5.07 22.98 -14.43
CA ILE A 198 4.42 23.40 -15.67
C ILE A 198 4.80 24.84 -16.04
N ASN A 199 4.76 25.78 -15.09
CA ASN A 199 5.09 27.18 -15.35
C ASN A 199 6.56 27.38 -15.74
N LEU A 200 7.48 26.59 -15.16
CA LEU A 200 8.90 26.66 -15.52
C LEU A 200 9.19 26.04 -16.88
N THR A 201 8.49 24.97 -17.24
CA THR A 201 8.74 24.23 -18.49
C THR A 201 7.96 24.75 -19.69
N SER A 202 6.83 25.41 -19.48
CA SER A 202 6.01 25.97 -20.58
C SER A 202 6.69 27.11 -21.33
N GLY A 203 7.65 27.79 -20.72
CA GLY A 203 8.33 28.96 -21.29
C GLY A 203 7.41 30.14 -21.56
N THR A 204 6.19 30.14 -21.04
CA THR A 204 5.14 31.14 -21.25
C THR A 204 4.77 31.86 -19.96
N GLY A 205 3.98 32.94 -20.06
CA GLY A 205 3.56 33.74 -18.91
C GLY A 205 4.71 34.43 -18.19
N GLN A 206 4.47 34.89 -16.98
CA GLN A 206 5.46 35.68 -16.20
C GLN A 206 6.74 34.88 -15.91
N ALA A 207 6.63 33.59 -15.65
CA ALA A 207 7.79 32.72 -15.42
C ALA A 207 8.66 32.66 -16.69
N GLY A 208 8.07 32.37 -17.84
CA GLY A 208 8.81 32.31 -19.10
C GLY A 208 9.44 33.64 -19.52
N GLU A 209 8.75 34.79 -19.28
CA GLU A 209 9.32 36.11 -19.51
C GLU A 209 10.52 36.39 -18.63
N MET A 210 10.44 36.01 -17.33
CA MET A 210 11.54 36.21 -16.40
C MET A 210 12.72 35.31 -16.75
N MET A 211 12.49 34.05 -17.13
CA MET A 211 13.53 33.12 -17.57
C MET A 211 14.28 33.66 -18.78
N LYS A 212 13.55 34.20 -19.80
CA LYS A 212 14.17 34.86 -20.95
C LYS A 212 15.05 36.05 -20.56
N LYS A 213 14.59 36.87 -19.60
CA LYS A 213 15.38 38.03 -19.09
C LYS A 213 16.64 37.57 -18.36
N LEU A 214 16.61 36.44 -17.69
CA LEU A 214 17.72 35.87 -16.93
C LEU A 214 18.64 34.98 -17.81
N GLY A 215 18.28 34.73 -19.08
CA GLY A 215 19.03 33.82 -19.95
C GLY A 215 18.98 32.36 -19.48
N ILE A 216 17.89 31.95 -18.78
CA ILE A 216 17.70 30.62 -18.25
C ILE A 216 16.74 29.87 -19.17
N SER A 217 17.06 28.63 -19.53
CA SER A 217 16.17 27.66 -20.17
C SER A 217 15.86 26.51 -19.19
N ALA A 218 14.65 25.96 -19.27
CA ALA A 218 14.28 24.74 -18.53
C ALA A 218 14.86 23.48 -19.20
N PHE A 219 15.19 23.60 -20.49
CA PHE A 219 15.75 22.52 -21.31
C PHE A 219 16.94 23.09 -22.07
N ASP A 220 18.12 22.58 -21.80
CA ASP A 220 19.34 22.84 -22.57
C ASP A 220 19.52 21.79 -23.65
#